data_154fd9b6e0278db64070a839fa0a6383
#
_entry.id   154fd9b6e0278db64070a839fa0a6383
#
_cell.length_a   1.000
_cell.length_b   1.000
_cell.length_c   1.000
_cell.angle_alpha   90.00
_cell.angle_beta   90.00
_cell.angle_gamma   90.00
#
_symmetry.space_group_name_H-M   'P 1'
#
loop_
_entity.id
_entity.type
_entity.pdbx_description
1 polymer ?
#
loop_
_entity_poly.entity_id
_entity_poly.type
_entity_poly.pdbx_seq_one_letter_code
_entity_poly.pdbx_strand_id
1 'polypeptide(L)'
;PFVPALLAGKRRAYVIVHPANVSIKGMGGINAALGALPLPDNLKATKNFLSAIEKRVQSGAAICIYPEAHIWPYYTKIRPFKDTSFRYPVQYKTPVFTFTNTYRKRRFFRTPRMITYVDGPFYPDGSLSAKQAKETLRNAAFEAMEKRSENSDAEYIRYVRAEDEKTP
;
A
#
# COMPACT_ATOMS: atom_id res chain seq x y z
N PRO A 1 6.01 4.00 7.56
CA PRO A 1 5.06 5.01 7.02
C PRO A 1 5.72 6.08 6.16
N PHE A 2 7.01 6.42 6.35
CA PHE A 2 7.70 7.52 5.65
C PHE A 2 8.35 7.12 4.32
N VAL A 3 8.54 5.84 4.04
CA VAL A 3 9.23 5.35 2.84
C VAL A 3 8.59 5.85 1.54
N PRO A 4 7.26 5.82 1.34
CA PRO A 4 6.65 6.36 0.13
C PRO A 4 6.88 7.87 -0.05
N ALA A 5 6.88 8.64 1.03
CA ALA A 5 7.14 10.08 0.98
C ALA A 5 8.59 10.39 0.58
N LEU A 6 9.57 9.62 1.07
CA LEU A 6 10.98 9.75 0.70
C LEU A 6 11.22 9.41 -0.78
N LEU A 7 10.54 8.39 -1.28
CA LEU A 7 10.69 7.92 -2.67
C LEU A 7 9.89 8.72 -3.68
N ALA A 8 8.88 9.49 -3.25
CA ALA A 8 8.16 10.42 -4.11
C ALA A 8 9.05 11.60 -4.60
N GLY A 9 10.24 11.76 -4.04
CA GLY A 9 11.19 12.83 -4.39
C GLY A 9 10.60 14.22 -4.14
N LYS A 10 10.56 15.07 -5.18
CA LYS A 10 9.95 16.41 -5.09
C LYS A 10 8.42 16.40 -5.13
N ARG A 11 7.78 15.26 -5.38
CA ARG A 11 6.32 15.14 -5.45
C ARG A 11 5.76 14.98 -4.05
N ARG A 12 4.62 15.61 -3.79
CA ARG A 12 3.88 15.41 -2.55
C ARG A 12 3.25 14.02 -2.55
N ALA A 13 3.43 13.27 -1.46
CA ALA A 13 2.80 11.96 -1.29
C ALA A 13 1.61 12.06 -0.35
N TYR A 14 0.51 11.41 -0.72
CA TYR A 14 -0.69 11.26 0.10
C TYR A 14 -0.93 9.79 0.39
N VAL A 15 -1.38 9.48 1.60
CA VAL A 15 -1.59 8.10 2.06
C VAL A 15 -3.06 7.89 2.36
N ILE A 16 -3.68 6.89 1.73
CA ILE A 16 -5.04 6.48 2.07
C ILE A 16 -5.00 5.71 3.40
N VAL A 17 -5.79 6.18 4.36
CA VAL A 17 -5.81 5.65 5.73
C VAL A 17 -7.23 5.33 6.19
N HIS A 18 -7.35 4.42 7.16
CA HIS A 18 -8.63 4.17 7.82
C HIS A 18 -9.06 5.42 8.63
N PRO A 19 -10.37 5.80 8.66
CA PRO A 19 -10.85 6.98 9.36
C PRO A 19 -10.41 7.06 10.82
N ALA A 20 -10.38 5.94 11.53
CA ALA A 20 -9.93 5.86 12.92
C ALA A 20 -8.50 6.39 13.14
N ASN A 21 -7.63 6.31 12.12
CA ASN A 21 -6.25 6.79 12.21
C ASN A 21 -6.13 8.33 12.15
N VAL A 22 -7.20 9.01 11.73
CA VAL A 22 -7.25 10.49 11.63
C VAL A 22 -8.01 11.09 12.81
N SER A 23 -8.85 10.29 13.48
CA SER A 23 -9.75 10.72 14.56
C SER A 23 -9.06 10.81 15.94
N ILE A 24 -7.74 10.68 16.02
CA ILE A 24 -6.99 10.80 17.28
C ILE A 24 -7.07 12.24 17.75
N LYS A 25 -7.68 12.47 18.92
CA LYS A 25 -7.80 13.80 19.54
C LYS A 25 -6.43 14.49 19.62
N GLY A 26 -6.35 15.71 19.09
CA GLY A 26 -5.13 16.52 19.06
C GLY A 26 -4.19 16.29 17.87
N MET A 27 -4.38 15.24 17.06
CA MET A 27 -3.51 14.93 15.91
C MET A 27 -4.16 15.12 14.54
N GLY A 28 -5.46 15.44 14.47
CA GLY A 28 -6.19 15.53 13.19
C GLY A 28 -5.60 16.53 12.19
N GLY A 29 -5.17 17.69 12.66
CA GLY A 29 -4.51 18.68 11.82
C GLY A 29 -3.13 18.25 11.32
N ILE A 30 -2.36 17.55 12.15
CA ILE A 30 -1.02 17.02 11.80
C ILE A 30 -1.15 15.91 10.75
N ASN A 31 -2.10 15.00 10.92
CA ASN A 31 -2.34 13.91 9.97
C ASN A 31 -2.74 14.43 8.58
N ALA A 32 -3.58 15.45 8.53
CA ALA A 32 -3.96 16.11 7.27
C ALA A 32 -2.75 16.82 6.61
N ALA A 33 -1.92 17.50 7.40
CA ALA A 33 -0.69 18.17 6.94
C ALA A 33 0.33 17.15 6.39
N LEU A 34 0.40 15.96 6.99
CA LEU A 34 1.24 14.85 6.55
C LEU A 34 0.67 14.10 5.32
N GLY A 35 -0.47 14.53 4.78
CA GLY A 35 -1.05 13.96 3.57
C GLY A 35 -1.95 12.75 3.78
N ALA A 36 -2.50 12.54 4.96
CA ALA A 36 -3.48 11.50 5.22
C ALA A 36 -4.80 11.79 4.46
N LEU A 37 -5.30 10.78 3.76
CA LEU A 37 -6.59 10.78 3.06
C LEU A 37 -7.48 9.71 3.70
N PRO A 38 -8.41 10.06 4.58
CA PRO A 38 -9.28 9.10 5.21
C PRO A 38 -10.24 8.48 4.21
N LEU A 39 -10.43 7.15 4.30
CA LEU A 39 -11.45 6.45 3.55
C LEU A 39 -12.84 6.98 3.92
N PRO A 40 -13.76 7.12 2.94
CA PRO A 40 -15.09 7.62 3.19
C PRO A 40 -15.96 6.58 3.92
N ASP A 41 -16.84 7.05 4.78
CA ASP A 41 -17.80 6.27 5.55
C ASP A 41 -19.25 6.43 5.06
N ASN A 42 -19.50 7.41 4.16
CA ASN A 42 -20.82 7.68 3.61
C ASN A 42 -20.73 8.19 2.15
N LEU A 43 -21.88 8.27 1.47
CA LEU A 43 -21.94 8.67 0.04
C LEU A 43 -21.43 10.09 -0.22
N LYS A 44 -21.70 11.05 0.67
CA LYS A 44 -21.22 12.44 0.53
C LYS A 44 -19.70 12.48 0.69
N ALA A 45 -19.17 11.80 1.70
CA ALA A 45 -17.74 11.67 1.91
C ALA A 45 -17.06 10.95 0.74
N THR A 46 -17.72 9.97 0.10
CA THR A 46 -17.20 9.28 -1.09
C THR A 46 -17.01 10.25 -2.26
N LYS A 47 -17.95 11.13 -2.54
CA LYS A 47 -17.81 12.15 -3.60
C LYS A 47 -16.63 13.08 -3.32
N ASN A 48 -16.52 13.56 -2.09
CA ASN A 48 -15.43 14.44 -1.66
C ASN A 48 -14.06 13.74 -1.75
N PHE A 49 -13.99 12.49 -1.34
CA PHE A 49 -12.79 11.67 -1.41
C PHE A 49 -12.35 11.46 -2.85
N LEU A 50 -13.25 11.10 -3.76
CA LEU A 50 -12.92 10.92 -5.18
C LEU A 50 -12.43 12.23 -5.81
N SER A 51 -13.11 13.35 -5.56
CA SER A 51 -12.67 14.68 -6.00
C SER A 51 -11.28 15.03 -5.42
N ALA A 52 -11.03 14.66 -4.18
CA ALA A 52 -9.73 14.88 -3.56
C ALA A 52 -8.61 14.04 -4.20
N ILE A 53 -8.88 12.77 -4.54
CA ILE A 53 -7.95 11.92 -5.30
C ILE A 53 -7.65 12.54 -6.67
N GLU A 54 -8.68 12.90 -7.42
CA GLU A 54 -8.56 13.48 -8.75
C GLU A 54 -7.69 14.74 -8.77
N LYS A 55 -7.99 15.71 -7.90
CA LYS A 55 -7.19 16.95 -7.78
C LYS A 55 -5.71 16.67 -7.49
N ARG A 56 -5.41 15.66 -6.66
CA ARG A 56 -4.04 15.30 -6.32
C ARG A 56 -3.32 14.61 -7.47
N VAL A 57 -4.01 13.72 -8.18
CA VAL A 57 -3.46 13.10 -9.40
C VAL A 57 -3.18 14.17 -10.46
N GLN A 58 -4.10 15.10 -10.71
CA GLN A 58 -3.93 16.19 -11.65
C GLN A 58 -2.76 17.13 -11.27
N SER A 59 -2.52 17.31 -9.96
CA SER A 59 -1.36 18.08 -9.49
C SER A 59 -0.03 17.31 -9.52
N GLY A 60 -0.02 16.08 -10.04
CA GLY A 60 1.17 15.24 -10.12
C GLY A 60 1.62 14.64 -8.78
N ALA A 61 0.76 14.65 -7.77
CA ALA A 61 1.06 14.04 -6.48
C ALA A 61 1.03 12.51 -6.55
N ALA A 62 1.82 11.85 -5.68
CA ALA A 62 1.78 10.41 -5.48
C ALA A 62 0.70 10.03 -4.46
N ILE A 63 -0.03 8.94 -4.72
CA ILE A 63 -1.02 8.39 -3.79
C ILE A 63 -0.56 7.00 -3.37
N CYS A 64 -0.34 6.83 -2.07
CA CYS A 64 0.06 5.58 -1.47
C CYS A 64 -1.17 4.85 -0.90
N ILE A 65 -1.26 3.56 -1.21
CA ILE A 65 -2.31 2.67 -0.73
C ILE A 65 -1.66 1.41 -0.17
N TYR A 66 -2.13 0.96 0.98
CA TYR A 66 -1.74 -0.32 1.57
C TYR A 66 -2.82 -1.36 1.23
N PRO A 67 -2.64 -2.14 0.17
CA PRO A 67 -3.71 -3.01 -0.34
C PRO A 67 -4.03 -4.16 0.60
N GLU A 68 -3.10 -4.59 1.43
CA GLU A 68 -3.27 -5.65 2.43
C GLU A 68 -4.14 -5.24 3.64
N ALA A 69 -4.48 -3.95 3.78
CA ALA A 69 -5.33 -3.32 4.78
C ALA A 69 -4.84 -3.40 6.24
N HIS A 70 -4.19 -4.46 6.67
CA HIS A 70 -3.70 -4.66 8.04
C HIS A 70 -2.18 -4.75 8.08
N ILE A 71 -1.57 -4.22 9.13
CA ILE A 71 -0.13 -4.30 9.37
C ILE A 71 0.16 -5.55 10.20
N TRP A 72 1.00 -6.44 9.64
CA TRP A 72 1.59 -7.56 10.35
C TRP A 72 3.09 -7.30 10.48
N PRO A 73 3.58 -6.88 11.66
CA PRO A 73 4.98 -6.54 11.86
C PRO A 73 5.91 -7.70 11.47
N TYR A 74 6.93 -7.42 10.66
CA TYR A 74 7.94 -8.39 10.21
C TYR A 74 7.39 -9.60 9.43
N TYR A 75 6.18 -9.51 8.89
CA TYR A 75 5.65 -10.56 8.03
C TYR A 75 6.43 -10.62 6.71
N THR A 76 6.88 -11.80 6.34
CA THR A 76 7.81 -12.01 5.22
C THR A 76 7.15 -12.37 3.91
N LYS A 77 5.84 -12.61 3.91
CA LYS A 77 5.06 -12.94 2.71
C LYS A 77 4.12 -11.81 2.36
N ILE A 78 3.50 -11.87 1.18
CA ILE A 78 2.46 -10.95 0.76
C ILE A 78 1.09 -11.61 0.98
N ARG A 79 0.19 -10.92 1.68
CA ARG A 79 -1.17 -11.41 1.87
C ARG A 79 -2.03 -11.10 0.65
N PRO A 80 -2.96 -11.97 0.28
CA PRO A 80 -3.88 -11.71 -0.81
C PRO A 80 -4.66 -10.40 -0.59
N PHE A 81 -4.80 -9.60 -1.63
CA PHE A 81 -5.59 -8.38 -1.61
C PHE A 81 -6.46 -8.24 -2.86
N LYS A 82 -7.55 -7.47 -2.72
CA LYS A 82 -8.52 -7.25 -3.78
C LYS A 82 -8.03 -6.19 -4.78
N ASP A 83 -8.64 -6.17 -5.96
CA ASP A 83 -8.37 -5.20 -7.02
C ASP A 83 -9.00 -3.81 -6.78
N THR A 84 -9.73 -3.62 -5.69
CA THR A 84 -10.53 -2.42 -5.41
C THR A 84 -9.74 -1.12 -5.49
N SER A 85 -8.50 -1.11 -4.99
CA SER A 85 -7.63 0.07 -5.02
C SER A 85 -7.09 0.39 -6.41
N PHE A 86 -7.04 -0.60 -7.30
CA PHE A 86 -6.54 -0.45 -8.67
C PHE A 86 -7.51 0.27 -9.60
N ARG A 87 -8.73 0.55 -9.14
CA ARG A 87 -9.67 1.40 -9.87
C ARG A 87 -9.12 2.82 -10.12
N TYR A 88 -8.32 3.35 -9.18
CA TYR A 88 -7.78 4.71 -9.31
C TYR A 88 -6.77 4.82 -10.46
N PRO A 89 -5.71 4.00 -10.52
CA PRO A 89 -4.78 4.06 -11.63
C PRO A 89 -5.44 3.75 -12.99
N VAL A 90 -6.42 2.84 -13.03
CA VAL A 90 -7.17 2.57 -14.27
C VAL A 90 -8.00 3.78 -14.68
N GLN A 91 -8.74 4.40 -13.76
CA GLN A 91 -9.57 5.58 -14.02
C GLN A 91 -8.76 6.79 -14.48
N TYR A 92 -7.60 7.02 -13.84
CA TYR A 92 -6.78 8.20 -14.10
C TYR A 92 -5.59 7.92 -15.04
N LYS A 93 -5.48 6.71 -15.59
CA LYS A 93 -4.41 6.28 -16.50
C LYS A 93 -3.01 6.57 -15.94
N THR A 94 -2.82 6.33 -14.65
CA THR A 94 -1.57 6.59 -13.94
C THR A 94 -0.78 5.31 -13.70
N PRO A 95 0.57 5.37 -13.69
CA PRO A 95 1.39 4.22 -13.37
C PRO A 95 1.27 3.82 -11.90
N VAL A 96 1.46 2.53 -11.65
CA VAL A 96 1.57 1.93 -10.32
C VAL A 96 3.02 1.53 -10.06
N PHE A 97 3.50 1.82 -8.86
CA PHE A 97 4.76 1.30 -8.32
C PHE A 97 4.46 0.52 -7.06
N THR A 98 5.12 -0.62 -6.89
CA THR A 98 5.02 -1.40 -5.65
C THR A 98 6.21 -1.12 -4.75
N PHE A 99 5.97 -1.14 -3.43
CA PHE A 99 6.99 -1.01 -2.39
C PHE A 99 6.92 -2.26 -1.51
N THR A 100 7.89 -3.16 -1.68
CA THR A 100 7.91 -4.42 -0.94
C THR A 100 9.00 -4.39 0.11
N ASN A 101 8.61 -4.47 1.37
CA ASN A 101 9.55 -4.58 2.48
C ASN A 101 9.97 -6.03 2.66
N THR A 102 11.27 -6.25 2.74
CA THR A 102 11.88 -7.54 3.04
C THR A 102 12.77 -7.44 4.26
N TYR A 103 13.00 -8.55 4.91
CA TYR A 103 13.72 -8.60 6.18
C TYR A 103 14.94 -9.51 6.05
N ARG A 104 16.13 -8.91 6.31
CA ARG A 104 17.42 -9.60 6.19
C ARG A 104 18.06 -9.78 7.56
N LYS A 105 18.63 -10.96 7.80
CA LYS A 105 19.41 -11.24 9.01
C LYS A 105 20.58 -10.26 9.14
N ARG A 106 20.90 -9.89 10.37
CA ARG A 106 22.07 -9.06 10.71
C ARG A 106 23.03 -9.87 11.55
N ARG A 107 24.33 -9.70 11.30
CA ARG A 107 25.37 -10.48 11.98
C ARG A 107 25.38 -10.27 13.50
N PHE A 108 25.18 -9.03 13.95
CA PHE A 108 25.35 -8.64 15.35
C PHE A 108 24.07 -8.18 16.05
N PHE A 109 22.92 -8.24 15.39
CA PHE A 109 21.65 -7.73 15.91
C PHE A 109 20.54 -8.75 15.76
N ARG A 110 19.71 -8.90 16.78
CA ARG A 110 18.52 -9.78 16.72
C ARG A 110 17.45 -9.24 15.78
N THR A 111 17.26 -7.91 15.76
CA THR A 111 16.29 -7.25 14.86
C THR A 111 16.81 -7.28 13.43
N PRO A 112 16.02 -7.74 12.45
CA PRO A 112 16.42 -7.78 11.06
C PRO A 112 16.60 -6.38 10.46
N ARG A 113 17.37 -6.29 9.40
CA ARG A 113 17.44 -5.13 8.53
C ARG A 113 16.25 -5.15 7.57
N MET A 114 15.49 -4.07 7.51
CA MET A 114 14.46 -3.88 6.48
C MET A 114 15.08 -3.31 5.21
N ILE A 115 14.74 -3.93 4.07
CA ILE A 115 15.09 -3.45 2.73
C ILE A 115 13.78 -3.28 1.97
N THR A 116 13.56 -2.12 1.38
CA THR A 116 12.39 -1.83 0.55
C THR A 116 12.78 -1.91 -0.91
N TYR A 117 12.15 -2.80 -1.66
CA TYR A 117 12.26 -2.89 -3.11
C TYR A 117 11.15 -2.08 -3.77
N VAL A 118 11.49 -1.44 -4.88
CA VAL A 118 10.55 -0.68 -5.70
C VAL A 118 10.50 -1.32 -7.07
N ASP A 119 9.30 -1.71 -7.52
CA ASP A 119 9.07 -2.28 -8.84
C ASP A 119 8.01 -1.47 -9.59
N GLY A 120 8.04 -1.51 -10.90
CA GLY A 120 7.20 -0.73 -11.81
C GLY A 120 8.07 0.15 -12.74
N PRO A 121 7.46 1.05 -13.50
CA PRO A 121 6.01 1.36 -13.54
C PRO A 121 5.17 0.26 -14.18
N PHE A 122 4.02 -0.06 -13.56
CA PHE A 122 2.98 -0.88 -14.15
C PHE A 122 1.89 0.05 -14.68
N TYR A 123 1.54 -0.07 -15.94
CA TYR A 123 0.52 0.77 -16.56
C TYR A 123 -0.79 -0.01 -16.75
N PRO A 124 -1.96 0.63 -16.55
CA PRO A 124 -3.22 0.03 -16.91
C PRO A 124 -3.32 -0.13 -18.43
N ASP A 125 -3.78 -1.29 -18.89
CA ASP A 125 -4.02 -1.56 -20.30
C ASP A 125 -5.33 -0.89 -20.73
N GLY A 126 -5.22 0.10 -21.60
CA GLY A 126 -6.35 0.87 -22.12
C GLY A 126 -7.21 0.12 -23.14
N SER A 127 -6.77 -1.05 -23.64
CA SER A 127 -7.53 -1.90 -24.56
C SER A 127 -8.52 -2.81 -23.85
N LEU A 128 -8.33 -3.02 -22.54
CA LEU A 128 -9.18 -3.88 -21.71
C LEU A 128 -10.37 -3.13 -21.11
N SER A 129 -11.41 -3.88 -20.78
CA SER A 129 -12.49 -3.34 -19.96
C SER A 129 -11.95 -2.90 -18.58
N ALA A 130 -12.60 -1.92 -17.93
CA ALA A 130 -12.17 -1.41 -16.63
C ALA A 130 -12.04 -2.52 -15.56
N LYS A 131 -12.87 -3.56 -15.63
CA LYS A 131 -12.78 -4.72 -14.73
C LYS A 131 -11.51 -5.53 -14.99
N GLN A 132 -11.26 -5.89 -16.24
CA GLN A 132 -10.07 -6.66 -16.66
C GLN A 132 -8.79 -5.86 -16.40
N ALA A 133 -8.75 -4.57 -16.75
CA ALA A 133 -7.60 -3.69 -16.51
C ALA A 133 -7.22 -3.62 -15.01
N LYS A 134 -8.19 -3.52 -14.10
CA LYS A 134 -7.94 -3.57 -12.66
C LYS A 134 -7.35 -4.90 -12.21
N GLU A 135 -7.93 -5.99 -12.69
CA GLU A 135 -7.49 -7.34 -12.33
C GLU A 135 -6.07 -7.61 -12.83
N THR A 136 -5.80 -7.32 -14.10
CA THR A 136 -4.47 -7.49 -14.70
C THR A 136 -3.42 -6.65 -13.98
N LEU A 137 -3.72 -5.37 -13.71
CA LEU A 137 -2.81 -4.48 -13.01
C LEU A 137 -2.55 -4.93 -11.57
N ARG A 138 -3.59 -5.43 -10.86
CA ARG A 138 -3.46 -6.01 -9.53
C ARG A 138 -2.59 -7.26 -9.55
N ASN A 139 -2.78 -8.15 -10.52
CA ASN A 139 -2.00 -9.37 -10.64
C ASN A 139 -0.52 -9.05 -10.89
N ALA A 140 -0.20 -8.16 -11.82
CA ALA A 140 1.17 -7.75 -12.08
C ALA A 140 1.86 -7.14 -10.84
N ALA A 141 1.14 -6.30 -10.10
CA ALA A 141 1.64 -5.72 -8.85
C ALA A 141 1.84 -6.80 -7.76
N PHE A 142 0.90 -7.71 -7.61
CA PHE A 142 0.96 -8.82 -6.64
C PHE A 142 2.14 -9.75 -6.91
N GLU A 143 2.29 -10.21 -8.14
CA GLU A 143 3.40 -11.08 -8.57
C GLU A 143 4.77 -10.44 -8.33
N ALA A 144 4.91 -9.15 -8.64
CA ALA A 144 6.14 -8.42 -8.38
C ALA A 144 6.45 -8.36 -6.86
N MET A 145 5.45 -8.06 -6.04
CA MET A 145 5.60 -8.03 -4.58
C MET A 145 5.92 -9.42 -4.01
N GLU A 146 5.23 -10.46 -4.49
CA GLU A 146 5.44 -11.84 -4.06
C GLU A 146 6.88 -12.29 -4.37
N LYS A 147 7.34 -12.09 -5.60
CA LYS A 147 8.72 -12.36 -6.01
C LYS A 147 9.75 -11.62 -5.16
N ARG A 148 9.50 -10.35 -4.81
CA ARG A 148 10.40 -9.59 -3.93
C ARG A 148 10.38 -10.10 -2.50
N SER A 149 9.25 -10.59 -2.01
CA SER A 149 9.13 -11.11 -0.65
C SER A 149 10.05 -12.30 -0.37
N GLU A 150 10.39 -13.09 -1.41
CA GLU A 150 11.35 -14.21 -1.36
C GLU A 150 12.77 -13.77 -0.95
N ASN A 151 13.11 -12.49 -1.10
CA ASN A 151 14.37 -11.95 -0.62
C ASN A 151 14.45 -11.82 0.91
N SER A 152 13.40 -12.13 1.66
CA SER A 152 13.44 -12.18 3.11
C SER A 152 14.13 -13.47 3.58
N ASP A 153 15.15 -13.33 4.42
CA ASP A 153 15.87 -14.46 5.04
C ASP A 153 15.77 -14.45 6.58
N ALA A 154 15.03 -13.49 7.14
CA ALA A 154 14.84 -13.33 8.57
C ALA A 154 13.35 -13.44 8.94
N GLU A 155 12.94 -14.55 9.53
CA GLU A 155 11.65 -14.71 10.19
C GLU A 155 11.80 -14.26 11.65
N TYR A 156 11.52 -12.98 11.92
CA TYR A 156 11.63 -12.40 13.26
C TYR A 156 10.39 -12.68 14.14
N ILE A 157 9.23 -12.70 13.52
CA ILE A 157 7.95 -13.09 14.13
C ILE A 157 7.34 -14.19 13.27
N ARG A 158 7.08 -15.34 13.90
CA ARG A 158 6.41 -16.47 13.25
C ARG A 158 4.91 -16.32 13.42
N TYR A 159 4.20 -16.23 12.29
CA TYR A 159 2.75 -16.20 12.26
C TYR A 159 2.22 -17.61 11.99
N VAL A 160 1.37 -18.12 12.89
CA VAL A 160 0.69 -19.41 12.77
C VAL A 160 -0.82 -19.19 12.65
N ARG A 161 -1.52 -20.14 12.03
CA ARG A 161 -2.98 -20.11 12.02
C ARG A 161 -3.49 -20.50 13.38
N ALA A 162 -4.57 -19.85 13.85
CA ALA A 162 -5.18 -20.18 15.14
C ALA A 162 -5.70 -21.64 15.23
N GLU A 163 -5.94 -22.27 14.09
CA GLU A 163 -6.34 -23.68 14.00
C GLU A 163 -5.16 -24.63 14.31
N ASP A 164 -3.93 -24.21 14.00
CA ASP A 164 -2.71 -25.01 14.20
C ASP A 164 -2.25 -25.00 15.68
N GLU A 165 -2.74 -24.07 16.51
CA GLU A 165 -2.43 -23.98 17.95
C GLU A 165 -3.24 -24.99 18.81
N LYS A 166 -4.27 -25.63 18.25
CA LYS A 166 -5.15 -26.54 19.00
C LYS A 166 -4.75 -28.02 18.96
N THR A 167 -3.60 -28.35 18.39
CA THR A 167 -3.08 -29.72 18.41
C THR A 167 -2.00 -29.81 19.49
N PRO A 168 -2.24 -30.55 20.59
CA PRO A 168 -1.26 -30.76 21.66
C PRO A 168 -0.07 -31.59 21.22
#